data_68eecfe1c7bf1ba938747bdcc35903e6
#
_entry.id   68eecfe1c7bf1ba938747bdcc35903e6
#
_cell.length_a   1.000
_cell.length_b   1.000
_cell.length_c   1.000
_cell.angle_alpha   90.00
_cell.angle_beta   90.00
_cell.angle_gamma   90.00
#
_symmetry.space_group_name_H-M   'P 1'
#
loop_
_entity.id
_entity.type
_entity.pdbx_description
1 polymer ?
#
loop_
_entity_poly.entity_id
_entity_poly.type
_entity_poly.pdbx_seq_one_letter_code
_entity_poly.pdbx_strand_id
1 'polypeptide(L)'
;MHILIYLAGAIVFFAMIMVSVALHEIGHLVPGKIFDVKTTQYMVGFGRTLWSRKRGETEYGIKAVPLGGYCKFIGMYPPDPGSGKLRTVRTGIFQSIADSARQAEWEDILPEDDGRLFYQKKTWQKLIIMFGGPTMNLILAFVTILIVSLSYGLPQSTAQVASVSECVIPIARQTSTDPAQRQCRPGDPQTPAVRAGLRDGDVITVFNGTRVTSWNQLSDLIRDNLDHEARITVRRGDQNVDLKPVHTVITGVESNTDPSKIVQAGFLGFSPAQQMVHGGPVFVVGQLWSMSEQLGNVIIRFPVRVYNTAANLVTGKQRDPNGPMSIVGASRIAGEVASTGDVNVSTKAAQMFLLLGTVNLSLALFNFVPLMPLDGGHIVGALYEAVKRWLARVFGRPDPGHADTAKMLPVAYVVGAVIGISGLILVVADVIDPIKPF
;
A
#
# COMPACT_ATOMS: atom_id res chain seq x y z
N MET A 1 10.56 -12.73 -29.68
CA MET A 1 9.68 -11.54 -29.61
C MET A 1 9.07 -11.37 -28.21
N HIS A 2 8.49 -12.40 -27.59
CA HIS A 2 7.87 -12.34 -26.23
C HIS A 2 8.83 -11.82 -25.14
N ILE A 3 10.07 -12.32 -25.09
CA ILE A 3 11.05 -11.89 -24.07
C ILE A 3 11.36 -10.38 -24.19
N LEU A 4 11.48 -9.85 -25.40
CA LEU A 4 11.74 -8.42 -25.62
C LEU A 4 10.56 -7.56 -25.17
N ILE A 5 9.31 -7.97 -25.44
CA ILE A 5 8.10 -7.27 -25.01
C ILE A 5 7.99 -7.32 -23.48
N TYR A 6 8.27 -8.48 -22.88
CA TYR A 6 8.32 -8.64 -21.42
C TYR A 6 9.33 -7.68 -20.79
N LEU A 7 10.57 -7.67 -21.26
CA LEU A 7 11.61 -6.79 -20.75
C LEU A 7 11.27 -5.31 -20.95
N ALA A 8 10.74 -4.96 -22.12
CA ALA A 8 10.31 -3.59 -22.39
C ALA A 8 9.20 -3.16 -21.42
N GLY A 9 8.19 -3.99 -21.21
CA GLY A 9 7.11 -3.72 -20.25
C GLY A 9 7.61 -3.54 -18.81
N ALA A 10 8.50 -4.43 -18.37
CA ALA A 10 9.10 -4.36 -17.04
C ALA A 10 9.94 -3.08 -16.86
N ILE A 11 10.78 -2.73 -17.83
CA ILE A 11 11.63 -1.53 -17.79
C ILE A 11 10.78 -0.26 -17.83
N VAL A 12 9.77 -0.20 -18.70
CA VAL A 12 8.86 0.96 -18.76
C VAL A 12 8.13 1.15 -17.44
N PHE A 13 7.59 0.09 -16.87
CA PHE A 13 6.89 0.17 -15.59
C PHE A 13 7.84 0.58 -14.46
N PHE A 14 9.04 0.03 -14.40
CA PHE A 14 10.07 0.45 -13.46
C PHE A 14 10.40 1.95 -13.60
N ALA A 15 10.54 2.45 -14.82
CA ALA A 15 10.74 3.88 -15.06
C ALA A 15 9.55 4.72 -14.59
N MET A 16 8.31 4.24 -14.78
CA MET A 16 7.10 4.93 -14.25
C MET A 16 7.12 5.01 -12.71
N ILE A 17 7.54 3.95 -12.01
CA ILE A 17 7.73 3.98 -10.55
C ILE A 17 8.81 5.00 -10.17
N MET A 18 9.93 5.06 -10.89
CA MET A 18 11.00 6.03 -10.61
C MET A 18 10.53 7.47 -10.81
N VAL A 19 9.68 7.72 -11.82
CA VAL A 19 9.01 9.02 -11.99
C VAL A 19 8.08 9.32 -10.81
N SER A 20 7.31 8.34 -10.33
CA SER A 20 6.46 8.51 -9.14
C SER A 20 7.27 8.87 -7.89
N VAL A 21 8.43 8.24 -7.70
CA VAL A 21 9.36 8.57 -6.61
C VAL A 21 9.92 9.99 -6.77
N ALA A 22 10.33 10.37 -7.97
CA ALA A 22 10.79 11.74 -8.23
C ALA A 22 9.69 12.77 -7.93
N LEU A 23 8.45 12.51 -8.33
CA LEU A 23 7.31 13.38 -8.05
C LEU A 23 6.97 13.43 -6.55
N HIS A 24 7.12 12.32 -5.82
CA HIS A 24 7.01 12.29 -4.36
C HIS A 24 7.99 13.29 -3.72
N GLU A 25 9.27 13.24 -4.10
CA GLU A 25 10.28 14.17 -3.59
C GLU A 25 9.99 15.63 -4.01
N ILE A 26 9.41 15.87 -5.19
CA ILE A 26 8.91 17.20 -5.60
C ILE A 26 7.78 17.64 -4.66
N GLY A 27 6.94 16.73 -4.22
CA GLY A 27 5.90 17.00 -3.23
C GLY A 27 6.44 17.61 -1.93
N HIS A 28 7.63 17.20 -1.48
CA HIS A 28 8.33 17.80 -0.34
C HIS A 28 9.07 19.09 -0.72
N LEU A 29 9.74 19.07 -1.86
CA LEU A 29 10.60 20.17 -2.31
C LEU A 29 9.82 21.46 -2.52
N VAL A 30 8.66 21.39 -3.19
CA VAL A 30 7.87 22.57 -3.55
C VAL A 30 7.44 23.37 -2.30
N PRO A 31 6.73 22.77 -1.32
CA PRO A 31 6.38 23.49 -0.11
C PRO A 31 7.63 23.89 0.71
N GLY A 32 8.70 23.07 0.71
CA GLY A 32 9.97 23.44 1.33
C GLY A 32 10.52 24.77 0.78
N LYS A 33 10.51 24.93 -0.53
CA LYS A 33 10.93 26.17 -1.20
C LYS A 33 9.96 27.34 -0.98
N ILE A 34 8.64 27.08 -0.99
CA ILE A 34 7.61 28.12 -0.74
C ILE A 34 7.78 28.70 0.69
N PHE A 35 8.10 27.85 1.65
CA PHE A 35 8.32 28.29 3.04
C PHE A 35 9.77 28.70 3.34
N ASP A 36 10.59 28.86 2.30
CA ASP A 36 11.98 29.25 2.41
C ASP A 36 12.76 28.35 3.39
N VAL A 37 12.63 27.02 3.22
CA VAL A 37 13.50 26.06 3.91
C VAL A 37 14.73 25.80 3.05
N LYS A 38 15.93 25.98 3.61
CA LYS A 38 17.16 25.67 2.90
C LYS A 38 17.19 24.19 2.50
N THR A 39 17.19 23.95 1.19
CA THR A 39 17.20 22.60 0.60
C THR A 39 18.46 22.45 -0.24
N THR A 40 19.38 21.62 0.20
CA THR A 40 20.70 21.48 -0.45
C THR A 40 20.73 20.40 -1.52
N GLN A 41 19.94 19.34 -1.37
CA GLN A 41 19.90 18.23 -2.34
C GLN A 41 18.46 17.79 -2.62
N TYR A 42 18.24 17.47 -3.89
CA TYR A 42 17.10 16.73 -4.40
C TYR A 42 17.65 15.58 -5.25
N MET A 43 17.53 14.35 -4.78
CA MET A 43 18.15 13.19 -5.41
C MET A 43 17.14 12.07 -5.61
N VAL A 44 17.17 11.46 -6.81
CA VAL A 44 16.44 10.23 -7.12
C VAL A 44 17.42 9.06 -7.03
N GLY A 45 17.17 8.12 -6.13
CA GLY A 45 18.08 7.00 -5.84
C GLY A 45 19.04 7.27 -4.67
N PHE A 46 19.88 6.28 -4.39
CA PHE A 46 20.89 6.28 -3.33
C PHE A 46 22.27 5.89 -3.85
N GLY A 47 23.30 6.02 -3.03
CA GLY A 47 24.66 5.63 -3.35
C GLY A 47 25.41 6.67 -4.18
N ARG A 48 26.24 6.20 -5.13
CA ARG A 48 27.10 7.08 -5.94
C ARG A 48 26.27 7.94 -6.89
N THR A 49 26.59 9.24 -7.00
CA THR A 49 25.96 10.15 -7.95
C THR A 49 26.39 9.80 -9.38
N LEU A 50 25.42 9.52 -10.25
CA LEU A 50 25.64 9.27 -11.68
C LEU A 50 25.62 10.57 -12.47
N TRP A 51 24.69 11.44 -12.14
CA TRP A 51 24.55 12.75 -12.75
C TRP A 51 23.96 13.73 -11.74
N SER A 52 24.48 14.95 -11.69
CA SER A 52 23.89 16.02 -10.93
C SER A 52 24.13 17.39 -11.56
N ARG A 53 23.23 18.34 -11.23
CA ARG A 53 23.34 19.73 -11.63
C ARG A 53 22.88 20.62 -10.49
N LYS A 54 23.73 21.58 -10.09
CA LYS A 54 23.38 22.58 -9.10
C LYS A 54 22.59 23.72 -9.75
N ARG A 55 21.45 24.10 -9.16
CA ARG A 55 20.65 25.24 -9.57
C ARG A 55 20.27 26.04 -8.31
N GLY A 56 20.84 27.24 -8.18
CA GLY A 56 20.75 28.00 -6.94
C GLY A 56 21.47 27.28 -5.80
N GLU A 57 20.81 27.12 -4.67
CA GLU A 57 21.34 26.42 -3.49
C GLU A 57 21.14 24.89 -3.53
N THR A 58 20.31 24.37 -4.46
CA THR A 58 19.94 22.96 -4.51
C THR A 58 20.69 22.24 -5.62
N GLU A 59 21.26 21.09 -5.30
CA GLU A 59 21.80 20.12 -6.24
C GLU A 59 20.73 19.10 -6.60
N TYR A 60 20.41 18.99 -7.88
CA TYR A 60 19.45 18.03 -8.45
C TYR A 60 20.21 16.91 -9.13
N GLY A 61 19.86 15.65 -8.86
CA GLY A 61 20.61 14.55 -9.46
C GLY A 61 19.96 13.19 -9.38
N ILE A 62 20.65 12.23 -10.02
CA ILE A 62 20.28 10.82 -10.07
C ILE A 62 21.44 10.00 -9.53
N LYS A 63 21.15 9.03 -8.66
CA LYS A 63 22.13 8.14 -8.04
C LYS A 63 22.02 6.71 -8.56
N ALA A 64 23.04 5.90 -8.29
CA ALA A 64 23.24 4.59 -8.92
C ALA A 64 22.24 3.52 -8.46
N VAL A 65 21.71 3.60 -7.25
CA VAL A 65 20.76 2.63 -6.71
C VAL A 65 19.35 3.22 -6.78
N PRO A 66 18.51 2.83 -7.75
CA PRO A 66 17.22 3.44 -8.00
C PRO A 66 16.13 2.86 -7.06
N LEU A 67 16.35 2.96 -5.77
CA LEU A 67 15.43 2.49 -4.73
C LEU A 67 15.04 3.65 -3.82
N GLY A 68 14.17 4.56 -4.33
CA GLY A 68 13.71 5.71 -3.57
C GLY A 68 14.33 7.03 -4.03
N GLY A 69 14.18 8.07 -3.21
CA GLY A 69 14.75 9.40 -3.40
C GLY A 69 14.89 10.10 -2.06
N TYR A 70 15.38 11.34 -2.05
CA TYR A 70 15.39 12.18 -0.87
C TYR A 70 15.54 13.66 -1.20
N CYS A 71 14.93 14.49 -0.35
CA CYS A 71 15.20 15.91 -0.25
C CYS A 71 15.99 16.19 1.03
N LYS A 72 17.18 16.80 0.93
CA LYS A 72 17.97 17.20 2.10
C LYS A 72 17.58 18.62 2.52
N PHE A 73 16.69 18.71 3.50
CA PHE A 73 16.37 19.94 4.21
C PHE A 73 17.39 20.16 5.32
N ILE A 74 17.90 21.39 5.47
CA ILE A 74 18.83 21.72 6.54
C ILE A 74 18.05 22.11 7.79
N GLY A 75 18.56 21.70 8.98
CA GLY A 75 17.92 21.94 10.26
C GLY A 75 16.78 20.94 10.55
N MET A 76 16.89 19.71 10.09
CA MET A 76 15.95 18.66 10.52
C MET A 76 16.07 18.33 12.00
N TYR A 77 17.27 18.51 12.58
CA TYR A 77 17.58 18.25 13.98
C TYR A 77 17.86 19.56 14.71
N PRO A 78 17.04 19.93 15.73
CA PRO A 78 17.29 21.15 16.52
C PRO A 78 18.54 21.00 17.39
N PRO A 79 19.18 22.12 17.77
CA PRO A 79 20.29 22.13 18.75
C PRO A 79 19.86 21.55 20.10
N ASP A 80 20.82 21.03 20.86
CA ASP A 80 20.51 20.45 22.18
C ASP A 80 19.96 21.55 23.13
N PRO A 81 18.78 21.32 23.74
CA PRO A 81 18.18 22.27 24.67
C PRO A 81 19.16 22.58 25.85
N GLY A 82 19.61 23.80 25.94
CA GLY A 82 20.41 24.30 27.08
C GLY A 82 21.88 24.59 26.82
N SER A 83 22.45 24.29 25.66
CA SER A 83 23.88 24.60 25.39
C SER A 83 24.12 25.62 24.29
N GLY A 84 23.20 25.80 23.34
CA GLY A 84 23.47 26.66 22.18
C GLY A 84 24.74 26.29 21.39
N LYS A 85 25.47 25.28 21.86
CA LYS A 85 26.71 24.75 21.30
C LYS A 85 26.65 23.23 21.28
N LEU A 86 27.33 22.64 20.33
CA LEU A 86 27.62 21.21 20.26
C LEU A 86 28.24 20.73 21.58
N ARG A 87 27.50 19.97 22.35
CA ARG A 87 28.00 19.38 23.59
C ARG A 87 28.82 18.15 23.26
N THR A 88 30.09 18.18 23.62
CA THR A 88 30.99 17.05 23.49
C THR A 88 30.55 15.85 24.35
N VAL A 89 30.39 14.72 23.68
CA VAL A 89 30.48 13.34 24.18
C VAL A 89 29.67 12.98 25.44
N ARG A 90 28.50 12.44 25.22
CA ARG A 90 27.84 11.53 26.16
C ARG A 90 28.19 10.08 25.81
N THR A 91 28.51 9.29 26.82
CA THR A 91 29.10 7.93 26.70
C THR A 91 28.12 6.82 26.26
N GLY A 92 26.93 7.13 25.79
CA GLY A 92 25.94 6.14 25.31
C GLY A 92 25.97 6.02 23.78
N ILE A 93 25.97 4.78 23.26
CA ILE A 93 25.97 4.49 21.81
C ILE A 93 24.84 5.27 21.08
N PHE A 94 23.63 5.28 21.64
CA PHE A 94 22.50 5.99 21.06
C PHE A 94 22.64 7.51 21.06
N GLN A 95 23.28 8.07 22.08
CA GLN A 95 23.54 9.51 22.17
C GLN A 95 24.66 9.93 21.22
N SER A 96 25.73 9.11 21.07
CA SER A 96 26.79 9.39 20.11
C SER A 96 26.32 9.42 18.67
N ILE A 97 25.38 8.56 18.29
CA ILE A 97 24.76 8.55 16.95
C ILE A 97 23.97 9.86 16.72
N ALA A 98 23.16 10.28 17.69
CA ALA A 98 22.39 11.51 17.60
C ALA A 98 23.29 12.74 17.51
N ASP A 99 24.37 12.76 18.27
CA ASP A 99 25.33 13.87 18.30
C ASP A 99 26.16 13.93 17.01
N SER A 100 26.58 12.78 16.46
CA SER A 100 27.28 12.70 15.17
C SER A 100 26.41 13.18 14.01
N ALA A 101 25.12 12.82 14.00
CA ALA A 101 24.20 13.26 12.96
C ALA A 101 23.92 14.77 13.05
N ARG A 102 23.77 15.33 14.26
CA ARG A 102 23.68 16.78 14.45
C ARG A 102 24.94 17.48 13.97
N GLN A 103 26.11 16.97 14.33
CA GLN A 103 27.38 17.56 13.93
C GLN A 103 27.52 17.61 12.42
N ALA A 104 27.22 16.52 11.72
CA ALA A 104 27.25 16.45 10.26
C ALA A 104 26.28 17.43 9.59
N GLU A 105 25.13 17.70 10.22
CA GLU A 105 24.16 18.67 9.70
C GLU A 105 24.58 20.12 9.99
N TRP A 106 25.18 20.38 11.16
CA TRP A 106 25.61 21.72 11.56
C TRP A 106 26.79 22.22 10.77
N GLU A 107 27.66 21.36 10.22
CA GLU A 107 28.72 21.72 9.31
C GLU A 107 28.20 22.36 8.01
N ASP A 108 26.98 22.07 7.60
CA ASP A 108 26.32 22.63 6.41
C ASP A 108 25.52 23.92 6.71
N ILE A 109 25.41 24.35 7.97
CA ILE A 109 24.64 25.54 8.38
C ILE A 109 25.55 26.77 8.38
N LEU A 110 25.15 27.76 7.62
CA LEU A 110 25.80 29.08 7.61
C LEU A 110 25.04 30.08 8.50
N PRO A 111 25.68 31.12 9.04
CA PRO A 111 24.99 32.15 9.84
C PRO A 111 23.82 32.82 9.09
N GLU A 112 23.89 32.90 7.78
CA GLU A 112 22.83 33.45 6.89
C GLU A 112 21.61 32.57 6.75
N ASP A 113 21.67 31.31 7.24
CA ASP A 113 20.56 30.36 7.17
C ASP A 113 19.61 30.49 8.35
N ASP A 114 19.85 31.41 9.29
CA ASP A 114 18.94 31.64 10.41
C ASP A 114 17.55 32.05 9.91
N GLY A 115 16.52 31.45 10.51
CA GLY A 115 15.12 31.58 10.02
C GLY A 115 14.76 30.68 8.84
N ARG A 116 15.73 30.02 8.17
CA ARG A 116 15.54 29.12 7.04
C ARG A 116 15.68 27.64 7.39
N LEU A 117 15.95 27.31 8.65
CA LEU A 117 16.12 25.94 9.12
C LEU A 117 14.77 25.27 9.35
N PHE A 118 14.66 23.97 9.03
CA PHE A 118 13.40 23.25 9.12
C PHE A 118 12.78 23.28 10.53
N TYR A 119 13.57 23.06 11.59
CA TYR A 119 13.07 23.09 12.97
C TYR A 119 12.51 24.46 13.39
N GLN A 120 12.95 25.56 12.77
CA GLN A 120 12.49 26.92 13.08
C GLN A 120 11.10 27.23 12.47
N LYS A 121 10.66 26.44 11.49
CA LYS A 121 9.38 26.67 10.82
C LYS A 121 8.20 26.39 11.76
N LYS A 122 7.09 27.05 11.50
CA LYS A 122 5.82 26.83 12.23
C LYS A 122 5.35 25.38 12.01
N THR A 123 4.67 24.79 13.00
CA THR A 123 4.21 23.40 12.92
C THR A 123 3.43 23.10 11.65
N TRP A 124 2.48 23.98 11.26
CA TRP A 124 1.69 23.76 10.04
C TRP A 124 2.54 23.76 8.75
N GLN A 125 3.64 24.55 8.72
CA GLN A 125 4.59 24.54 7.59
C GLN A 125 5.35 23.22 7.53
N LYS A 126 5.86 22.73 8.69
CA LYS A 126 6.50 21.41 8.80
C LYS A 126 5.56 20.30 8.32
N LEU A 127 4.29 20.36 8.74
CA LEU A 127 3.28 19.39 8.33
C LEU A 127 3.04 19.42 6.83
N ILE A 128 2.83 20.58 6.21
CA ILE A 128 2.62 20.70 4.76
C ILE A 128 3.82 20.15 3.99
N ILE A 129 5.05 20.42 4.43
CA ILE A 129 6.26 19.89 3.79
C ILE A 129 6.26 18.35 3.88
N MET A 130 6.01 17.78 5.07
CA MET A 130 6.09 16.33 5.27
C MET A 130 4.89 15.58 4.65
N PHE A 131 3.71 16.19 4.59
CA PHE A 131 2.58 15.64 3.86
C PHE A 131 2.75 15.72 2.34
N GLY A 132 3.62 16.58 1.85
CA GLY A 132 3.77 16.88 0.42
C GLY A 132 4.06 15.65 -0.44
N GLY A 133 5.01 14.81 -0.05
CA GLY A 133 5.37 13.58 -0.75
C GLY A 133 4.22 12.56 -0.78
N PRO A 134 3.71 12.11 0.37
CA PRO A 134 2.57 11.20 0.41
C PRO A 134 1.34 11.72 -0.34
N THR A 135 1.05 13.02 -0.26
CA THR A 135 -0.05 13.64 -1.01
C THR A 135 0.17 13.55 -2.51
N MET A 136 1.40 13.76 -2.98
CA MET A 136 1.73 13.59 -4.41
C MET A 136 1.44 12.16 -4.87
N ASN A 137 1.81 11.15 -4.09
CA ASN A 137 1.50 9.76 -4.41
C ASN A 137 -0.02 9.49 -4.40
N LEU A 138 -0.79 10.08 -3.48
CA LEU A 138 -2.26 9.99 -3.50
C LEU A 138 -2.84 10.63 -4.75
N ILE A 139 -2.32 11.78 -5.19
CA ILE A 139 -2.73 12.43 -6.43
C ILE A 139 -2.43 11.54 -7.63
N LEU A 140 -1.24 10.94 -7.70
CA LEU A 140 -0.86 10.03 -8.77
C LEU A 140 -1.75 8.77 -8.78
N ALA A 141 -2.03 8.18 -7.61
CA ALA A 141 -2.96 7.05 -7.50
C ALA A 141 -4.36 7.45 -8.00
N PHE A 142 -4.88 8.59 -7.55
CA PHE A 142 -6.18 9.10 -7.98
C PHE A 142 -6.23 9.33 -9.49
N VAL A 143 -5.26 10.04 -10.06
CA VAL A 143 -5.23 10.37 -11.49
C VAL A 143 -5.12 9.13 -12.36
N THR A 144 -4.21 8.20 -12.01
CA THR A 144 -4.03 6.97 -12.79
C THR A 144 -5.27 6.08 -12.75
N ILE A 145 -5.88 5.88 -11.58
CA ILE A 145 -7.11 5.09 -11.44
C ILE A 145 -8.31 5.80 -12.11
N LEU A 146 -8.38 7.14 -12.05
CA LEU A 146 -9.42 7.91 -12.72
C LEU A 146 -9.34 7.76 -14.25
N ILE A 147 -8.14 7.83 -14.82
CA ILE A 147 -7.91 7.59 -16.24
C ILE A 147 -8.45 6.20 -16.64
N VAL A 148 -8.10 5.15 -15.87
CA VAL A 148 -8.59 3.80 -16.14
C VAL A 148 -10.10 3.73 -15.98
N SER A 149 -10.64 4.29 -14.90
CA SER A 149 -12.08 4.27 -14.61
C SER A 149 -12.93 4.94 -15.70
N LEU A 150 -12.43 6.05 -16.26
CA LEU A 150 -13.14 6.78 -17.31
C LEU A 150 -12.97 6.12 -18.69
N SER A 151 -11.80 5.57 -19.00
CA SER A 151 -11.48 5.05 -20.33
C SER A 151 -11.84 3.59 -20.53
N TYR A 152 -11.62 2.76 -19.52
CA TYR A 152 -11.74 1.29 -19.60
C TYR A 152 -12.77 0.72 -18.61
N GLY A 153 -13.00 1.40 -17.51
CA GLY A 153 -13.77 0.92 -16.36
C GLY A 153 -12.89 0.16 -15.36
N LEU A 154 -13.42 0.01 -14.15
CA LEU A 154 -12.81 -0.80 -13.09
C LEU A 154 -13.61 -2.09 -12.91
N PRO A 155 -12.94 -3.24 -12.71
CA PRO A 155 -13.63 -4.51 -12.47
C PRO A 155 -14.36 -4.43 -11.12
N GLN A 156 -15.67 -4.65 -11.14
CA GLN A 156 -16.52 -4.70 -9.96
C GLN A 156 -17.26 -6.02 -9.91
N SER A 157 -17.21 -6.67 -8.75
CA SER A 157 -18.05 -7.83 -8.50
C SER A 157 -19.51 -7.40 -8.39
N THR A 158 -20.39 -8.17 -9.03
CA THR A 158 -21.83 -7.91 -9.06
C THR A 158 -22.59 -9.03 -8.35
N ALA A 159 -23.86 -8.80 -8.07
CA ALA A 159 -24.74 -9.86 -7.55
C ALA A 159 -25.12 -10.93 -8.60
N GLN A 160 -24.56 -10.84 -9.82
CA GLN A 160 -24.72 -11.86 -10.84
C GLN A 160 -23.79 -13.03 -10.56
N VAL A 161 -24.29 -14.23 -10.74
CA VAL A 161 -23.56 -15.49 -10.60
C VAL A 161 -22.73 -15.73 -11.86
N ALA A 162 -21.40 -15.80 -11.72
CA ALA A 162 -20.50 -16.21 -12.80
C ALA A 162 -20.44 -17.73 -12.91
N SER A 163 -20.30 -18.40 -11.77
CA SER A 163 -20.25 -19.87 -11.71
C SER A 163 -20.73 -20.37 -10.35
N VAL A 164 -21.40 -21.51 -10.35
CA VAL A 164 -21.83 -22.19 -9.13
C VAL A 164 -20.85 -23.31 -8.80
N SER A 165 -20.33 -23.29 -7.55
CA SER A 165 -19.44 -24.34 -7.06
C SER A 165 -20.21 -25.59 -6.72
N GLU A 166 -19.79 -26.76 -7.23
CA GLU A 166 -20.51 -28.02 -7.06
C GLU A 166 -20.45 -28.55 -5.62
N CYS A 167 -19.32 -28.40 -4.94
CA CYS A 167 -19.08 -28.95 -3.61
C CYS A 167 -18.53 -27.96 -2.62
N VAL A 168 -18.73 -28.23 -1.34
CA VAL A 168 -18.07 -27.53 -0.23
C VAL A 168 -16.73 -28.21 0.05
N ILE A 169 -15.64 -27.51 -0.23
CA ILE A 169 -14.30 -28.02 0.05
C ILE A 169 -13.98 -27.80 1.53
N PRO A 170 -13.61 -28.84 2.31
CA PRO A 170 -13.23 -28.69 3.71
C PRO A 170 -12.04 -27.74 3.91
N ILE A 171 -12.05 -26.97 5.00
CA ILE A 171 -11.03 -25.96 5.32
C ILE A 171 -9.62 -26.53 5.22
N ALA A 172 -9.38 -27.75 5.72
CA ALA A 172 -8.08 -28.40 5.66
C ALA A 172 -7.54 -28.60 4.23
N ARG A 173 -8.41 -28.68 3.23
CA ARG A 173 -8.04 -28.79 1.81
C ARG A 173 -7.99 -27.44 1.11
N GLN A 174 -8.76 -26.45 1.57
CA GLN A 174 -8.74 -25.10 1.02
C GLN A 174 -7.38 -24.43 1.20
N THR A 175 -6.71 -24.70 2.34
CA THR A 175 -5.37 -24.17 2.68
C THR A 175 -4.22 -24.97 2.08
N SER A 176 -4.51 -26.05 1.34
CA SER A 176 -3.48 -26.84 0.66
C SER A 176 -2.81 -26.06 -0.45
N THR A 177 -1.50 -26.18 -0.54
CA THR A 177 -0.69 -25.62 -1.65
C THR A 177 -0.86 -26.42 -2.95
N ASP A 178 -1.37 -27.66 -2.87
CA ASP A 178 -1.63 -28.52 -4.02
C ASP A 178 -3.01 -28.19 -4.66
N PRO A 179 -3.04 -27.67 -5.89
CA PRO A 179 -4.29 -27.35 -6.58
C PRO A 179 -5.25 -28.57 -6.74
N ALA A 180 -4.72 -29.79 -6.84
CA ALA A 180 -5.52 -31.00 -6.96
C ALA A 180 -6.32 -31.30 -5.68
N GLN A 181 -5.86 -30.80 -4.53
CA GLN A 181 -6.59 -30.93 -3.27
C GLN A 181 -7.75 -29.94 -3.14
N ARG A 182 -7.72 -28.83 -3.89
CA ARG A 182 -8.76 -27.81 -3.92
C ARG A 182 -9.89 -28.11 -4.93
N GLN A 183 -9.93 -29.31 -5.48
CA GLN A 183 -10.98 -29.77 -6.38
C GLN A 183 -12.03 -30.61 -5.63
N CYS A 184 -13.26 -30.63 -6.16
CA CYS A 184 -14.32 -31.48 -5.66
C CYS A 184 -13.94 -32.97 -5.77
N ARG A 185 -14.25 -33.74 -4.74
CA ARG A 185 -14.05 -35.20 -4.72
C ARG A 185 -15.36 -35.92 -4.50
N PRO A 186 -15.47 -37.19 -4.96
CA PRO A 186 -16.59 -38.03 -4.61
C PRO A 186 -16.78 -38.09 -3.10
N GLY A 187 -17.98 -37.74 -2.61
CA GLY A 187 -18.32 -37.70 -1.19
C GLY A 187 -18.27 -36.29 -0.56
N ASP A 188 -17.75 -35.27 -1.25
CA ASP A 188 -17.87 -33.89 -0.76
C ASP A 188 -19.35 -33.42 -0.84
N PRO A 189 -19.87 -32.74 0.19
CA PRO A 189 -21.25 -32.27 0.19
C PRO A 189 -21.48 -31.20 -0.88
N GLN A 190 -22.65 -31.27 -1.54
CA GLN A 190 -23.07 -30.23 -2.48
C GLN A 190 -23.22 -28.88 -1.78
N THR A 191 -22.88 -27.81 -2.52
CA THR A 191 -23.05 -26.45 -2.01
C THR A 191 -24.54 -26.11 -1.80
N PRO A 192 -24.85 -25.19 -0.87
CA PRO A 192 -26.19 -24.64 -0.75
C PRO A 192 -26.72 -24.03 -2.05
N ALA A 193 -25.87 -23.41 -2.85
CA ALA A 193 -26.23 -22.83 -4.15
C ALA A 193 -26.79 -23.90 -5.13
N VAL A 194 -26.11 -25.04 -5.25
CA VAL A 194 -26.59 -26.16 -6.07
C VAL A 194 -27.91 -26.67 -5.54
N ARG A 195 -28.06 -26.88 -4.22
CA ARG A 195 -29.28 -27.38 -3.59
C ARG A 195 -30.46 -26.42 -3.76
N ALA A 196 -30.21 -25.10 -3.72
CA ALA A 196 -31.19 -24.05 -3.96
C ALA A 196 -31.66 -24.02 -5.42
N GLY A 197 -30.87 -24.55 -6.36
CA GLY A 197 -31.10 -24.45 -7.80
C GLY A 197 -30.64 -23.14 -8.42
N LEU A 198 -29.63 -22.51 -7.81
CA LEU A 198 -28.92 -21.35 -8.39
C LEU A 198 -28.19 -21.79 -9.66
N ARG A 199 -28.14 -20.93 -10.66
CA ARG A 199 -27.52 -21.19 -11.96
C ARG A 199 -26.61 -20.05 -12.38
N ASP A 200 -25.68 -20.37 -13.25
CA ASP A 200 -24.83 -19.40 -13.89
C ASP A 200 -25.69 -18.37 -14.64
N GLY A 201 -25.35 -17.10 -14.52
CA GLY A 201 -26.10 -15.99 -15.10
C GLY A 201 -27.26 -15.45 -14.25
N ASP A 202 -27.68 -16.10 -13.17
CA ASP A 202 -28.69 -15.59 -12.25
C ASP A 202 -28.20 -14.29 -11.58
N VAL A 203 -29.10 -13.32 -11.39
CA VAL A 203 -28.82 -12.11 -10.61
C VAL A 203 -29.59 -12.20 -9.29
N ILE A 204 -28.89 -12.25 -8.16
CA ILE A 204 -29.51 -12.29 -6.84
C ILE A 204 -30.08 -10.91 -6.51
N THR A 205 -31.41 -10.82 -6.38
CA THR A 205 -32.14 -9.57 -6.14
C THR A 205 -32.60 -9.41 -4.71
N VAL A 206 -32.91 -10.52 -4.01
CA VAL A 206 -33.32 -10.52 -2.61
C VAL A 206 -32.65 -11.67 -1.88
N PHE A 207 -32.16 -11.41 -0.68
CA PHE A 207 -31.62 -12.40 0.26
C PHE A 207 -32.26 -12.21 1.64
N ASN A 208 -32.98 -13.22 2.14
CA ASN A 208 -33.72 -13.18 3.40
C ASN A 208 -34.63 -11.93 3.56
N GLY A 209 -35.35 -11.56 2.50
CA GLY A 209 -36.25 -10.40 2.48
C GLY A 209 -35.51 -9.05 2.28
N THR A 210 -34.20 -9.02 2.33
CA THR A 210 -33.40 -7.81 2.11
C THR A 210 -33.10 -7.66 0.61
N ARG A 211 -33.44 -6.51 0.03
CA ARG A 211 -33.12 -6.20 -1.36
C ARG A 211 -31.60 -6.01 -1.53
N VAL A 212 -31.01 -6.73 -2.45
CA VAL A 212 -29.60 -6.67 -2.78
C VAL A 212 -29.33 -5.52 -3.74
N THR A 213 -28.44 -4.61 -3.36
CA THR A 213 -28.04 -3.44 -4.17
C THR A 213 -26.60 -3.49 -4.60
N SER A 214 -25.74 -4.27 -3.92
CA SER A 214 -24.33 -4.43 -4.23
C SER A 214 -23.80 -5.81 -3.84
N TRP A 215 -22.68 -6.20 -4.45
CA TRP A 215 -21.98 -7.43 -4.08
C TRP A 215 -21.54 -7.43 -2.61
N ASN A 216 -20.99 -6.33 -2.11
CA ASN A 216 -20.51 -6.26 -0.73
C ASN A 216 -21.65 -6.53 0.25
N GLN A 217 -22.81 -5.89 0.06
CA GLN A 217 -24.00 -6.13 0.88
C GLN A 217 -24.42 -7.61 0.82
N LEU A 218 -24.44 -8.21 -0.37
CA LEU A 218 -24.80 -9.63 -0.53
C LEU A 218 -23.79 -10.54 0.17
N SER A 219 -22.52 -10.26 0.00
CA SER A 219 -21.43 -11.02 0.65
C SER A 219 -21.56 -10.98 2.18
N ASP A 220 -21.82 -9.80 2.75
CA ASP A 220 -22.00 -9.65 4.20
C ASP A 220 -23.25 -10.41 4.68
N LEU A 221 -24.38 -10.29 3.97
CA LEU A 221 -25.61 -11.02 4.30
C LEU A 221 -25.41 -12.55 4.26
N ILE A 222 -24.65 -13.07 3.29
CA ILE A 222 -24.36 -14.52 3.21
C ILE A 222 -23.45 -14.94 4.36
N ARG A 223 -22.41 -14.17 4.66
CA ARG A 223 -21.42 -14.45 5.72
C ARG A 223 -22.06 -14.45 7.10
N ASP A 224 -22.92 -13.47 7.37
CA ASP A 224 -23.59 -13.30 8.65
C ASP A 224 -24.73 -14.32 8.85
N ASN A 225 -25.19 -14.96 7.76
CA ASN A 225 -26.25 -15.98 7.83
C ASN A 225 -25.78 -17.27 8.52
N LEU A 226 -24.45 -17.50 8.62
CA LEU A 226 -23.84 -18.70 9.21
C LEU A 226 -24.43 -20.00 8.64
N ASP A 227 -25.18 -20.78 9.45
CA ASP A 227 -25.86 -22.03 9.06
C ASP A 227 -27.39 -21.91 9.04
N HIS A 228 -27.91 -20.67 9.08
CA HIS A 228 -29.35 -20.43 9.07
C HIS A 228 -29.95 -20.63 7.67
N GLU A 229 -31.28 -20.73 7.66
CA GLU A 229 -32.04 -20.80 6.40
C GLU A 229 -31.83 -19.54 5.58
N ALA A 230 -31.56 -19.71 4.29
CA ALA A 230 -31.44 -18.67 3.29
C ALA A 230 -32.57 -18.79 2.27
N ARG A 231 -33.34 -17.71 2.11
CA ARG A 231 -34.37 -17.52 1.09
C ARG A 231 -33.87 -16.55 0.06
N ILE A 232 -33.77 -17.01 -1.19
CA ILE A 232 -33.09 -16.29 -2.25
C ILE A 232 -34.03 -16.10 -3.41
N THR A 233 -34.25 -14.84 -3.82
CA THR A 233 -34.94 -14.52 -5.08
C THR A 233 -33.89 -14.07 -6.10
N VAL A 234 -33.94 -14.64 -7.26
CA VAL A 234 -33.07 -14.33 -8.40
C VAL A 234 -33.86 -13.80 -9.58
N ARG A 235 -33.23 -12.95 -10.37
CA ARG A 235 -33.71 -12.66 -11.71
C ARG A 235 -32.99 -13.57 -12.68
N ARG A 236 -33.77 -14.44 -13.35
CA ARG A 236 -33.30 -15.39 -14.36
C ARG A 236 -33.88 -14.97 -15.71
N GLY A 237 -33.04 -14.36 -16.55
CA GLY A 237 -33.54 -13.63 -17.72
C GLY A 237 -34.43 -12.46 -17.25
N ASP A 238 -35.68 -12.42 -17.75
CA ASP A 238 -36.63 -11.35 -17.40
C ASP A 238 -37.60 -11.74 -16.27
N GLN A 239 -37.45 -12.92 -15.67
CA GLN A 239 -38.36 -13.42 -14.63
C GLN A 239 -37.69 -13.43 -13.26
N ASN A 240 -38.46 -13.04 -12.23
CA ASN A 240 -38.06 -13.28 -10.86
C ASN A 240 -38.46 -14.71 -10.44
N VAL A 241 -37.49 -15.43 -9.90
CA VAL A 241 -37.64 -16.81 -9.48
C VAL A 241 -37.23 -16.93 -8.02
N ASP A 242 -38.15 -17.43 -7.18
CA ASP A 242 -37.81 -17.78 -5.82
C ASP A 242 -37.17 -19.17 -5.82
N LEU A 243 -35.95 -19.26 -5.30
CA LEU A 243 -35.21 -20.51 -5.20
C LEU A 243 -35.72 -21.34 -4.00
N LYS A 244 -35.40 -22.63 -3.99
CA LYS A 244 -35.70 -23.49 -2.84
C LYS A 244 -34.96 -22.96 -1.61
N PRO A 245 -35.63 -22.80 -0.44
CA PRO A 245 -34.96 -22.45 0.81
C PRO A 245 -33.86 -23.47 1.13
N VAL A 246 -32.70 -22.98 1.54
CA VAL A 246 -31.53 -23.81 1.88
C VAL A 246 -30.84 -23.26 3.09
N HIS A 247 -30.16 -24.09 3.87
CA HIS A 247 -29.25 -23.65 4.90
C HIS A 247 -27.89 -23.32 4.24
N THR A 248 -27.35 -22.13 4.51
CA THR A 248 -25.95 -21.83 4.27
C THR A 248 -25.06 -22.76 5.11
N VAL A 249 -23.79 -22.88 4.78
CA VAL A 249 -22.87 -23.78 5.50
C VAL A 249 -21.78 -22.94 6.13
N ILE A 250 -21.46 -23.19 7.38
CA ILE A 250 -20.28 -22.59 7.99
C ILE A 250 -19.05 -23.26 7.41
N THR A 251 -18.23 -22.50 6.74
CA THR A 251 -16.94 -22.96 6.22
C THR A 251 -15.87 -21.88 6.35
N GLY A 252 -14.63 -22.25 6.03
CA GLY A 252 -13.57 -21.27 5.91
C GLY A 252 -13.73 -20.45 4.65
N VAL A 253 -13.85 -19.15 4.80
CA VAL A 253 -13.83 -18.19 3.70
C VAL A 253 -12.76 -17.14 3.93
N GLU A 254 -12.25 -16.55 2.87
CA GLU A 254 -11.30 -15.44 2.99
C GLU A 254 -11.97 -14.26 3.71
N SER A 255 -11.23 -13.64 4.63
CA SER A 255 -11.74 -12.46 5.32
C SER A 255 -11.84 -11.25 4.38
N ASN A 256 -12.94 -10.48 4.46
CA ASN A 256 -13.13 -9.26 3.68
C ASN A 256 -12.06 -8.19 3.99
N THR A 257 -11.53 -8.21 5.23
CA THR A 257 -10.52 -7.23 5.67
C THR A 257 -9.09 -7.73 5.53
N ASP A 258 -8.89 -9.05 5.38
CA ASP A 258 -7.58 -9.66 5.27
C ASP A 258 -7.66 -10.97 4.49
N PRO A 259 -7.47 -10.93 3.16
CA PRO A 259 -7.56 -12.12 2.29
C PRO A 259 -6.61 -13.26 2.66
N SER A 260 -5.54 -12.99 3.44
CA SER A 260 -4.65 -14.05 3.93
C SER A 260 -5.19 -14.85 5.11
N LYS A 261 -6.33 -14.43 5.67
CA LYS A 261 -7.00 -15.12 6.78
C LYS A 261 -8.22 -15.86 6.30
N ILE A 262 -8.32 -17.11 6.70
CA ILE A 262 -9.55 -17.88 6.62
C ILE A 262 -10.33 -17.66 7.92
N VAL A 263 -11.55 -17.17 7.78
CA VAL A 263 -12.52 -17.00 8.88
C VAL A 263 -13.70 -17.93 8.68
N GLN A 264 -14.31 -18.36 9.78
CA GLN A 264 -15.55 -19.13 9.68
C GLN A 264 -16.71 -18.17 9.45
N ALA A 265 -17.43 -18.37 8.34
CA ALA A 265 -18.58 -17.57 7.98
C ALA A 265 -19.57 -18.42 7.16
N GLY A 266 -20.77 -17.91 6.97
CA GLY A 266 -21.75 -18.52 6.09
C GLY A 266 -21.23 -18.54 4.63
N PHE A 267 -21.50 -19.65 3.96
CA PHE A 267 -21.09 -19.90 2.58
C PHE A 267 -22.25 -20.42 1.76
N LEU A 268 -22.45 -19.86 0.57
CA LEU A 268 -23.51 -20.29 -0.33
C LEU A 268 -22.97 -21.16 -1.48
N GLY A 269 -21.79 -20.85 -2.00
CA GLY A 269 -21.10 -21.66 -3.00
C GLY A 269 -21.28 -21.18 -4.44
N PHE A 270 -21.00 -19.90 -4.71
CA PHE A 270 -20.92 -19.36 -6.06
C PHE A 270 -19.84 -18.26 -6.13
N SER A 271 -19.42 -17.96 -7.35
CA SER A 271 -18.51 -16.85 -7.65
C SER A 271 -19.28 -15.71 -8.33
N PRO A 272 -19.04 -14.44 -7.94
CA PRO A 272 -19.68 -13.29 -8.56
C PRO A 272 -19.14 -13.03 -9.96
N ALA A 273 -20.00 -12.58 -10.86
CA ALA A 273 -19.58 -12.06 -12.14
C ALA A 273 -18.92 -10.68 -11.95
N GLN A 274 -17.86 -10.45 -12.68
CA GLN A 274 -17.21 -9.15 -12.73
C GLN A 274 -17.70 -8.36 -13.94
N GLN A 275 -18.02 -7.09 -13.72
CA GLN A 275 -18.37 -6.15 -14.78
C GLN A 275 -17.44 -4.96 -14.73
N MET A 276 -17.07 -4.43 -15.91
CA MET A 276 -16.31 -3.19 -16.02
C MET A 276 -17.25 -2.01 -15.82
N VAL A 277 -17.07 -1.29 -14.72
CA VAL A 277 -17.89 -0.13 -14.33
C VAL A 277 -17.09 1.14 -14.55
N HIS A 278 -17.64 2.04 -15.38
CA HIS A 278 -17.10 3.37 -15.57
C HIS A 278 -17.61 4.29 -14.46
N GLY A 279 -16.72 5.03 -13.83
CA GLY A 279 -17.08 5.93 -12.74
C GLY A 279 -16.24 7.20 -12.73
N GLY A 280 -16.86 8.30 -12.29
CA GLY A 280 -16.22 9.60 -12.16
C GLY A 280 -15.37 9.73 -10.87
N PRO A 281 -14.95 10.99 -10.55
CA PRO A 281 -14.07 11.24 -9.41
C PRO A 281 -14.57 10.70 -8.07
N VAL A 282 -15.86 10.83 -7.77
CA VAL A 282 -16.46 10.35 -6.51
C VAL A 282 -16.36 8.82 -6.39
N PHE A 283 -16.61 8.11 -7.50
CA PHE A 283 -16.47 6.66 -7.56
C PHE A 283 -15.02 6.23 -7.27
N VAL A 284 -14.04 6.92 -7.88
CA VAL A 284 -12.61 6.64 -7.67
C VAL A 284 -12.18 6.92 -6.23
N VAL A 285 -12.69 7.98 -5.60
CA VAL A 285 -12.43 8.22 -4.16
C VAL A 285 -12.95 7.06 -3.31
N GLY A 286 -14.15 6.54 -3.59
CA GLY A 286 -14.70 5.36 -2.91
C GLY A 286 -13.82 4.12 -3.11
N GLN A 287 -13.30 3.91 -4.34
CA GLN A 287 -12.37 2.81 -4.62
C GLN A 287 -11.04 2.96 -3.86
N LEU A 288 -10.44 4.14 -3.88
CA LEU A 288 -9.22 4.42 -3.12
C LEU A 288 -9.42 4.21 -1.62
N TRP A 289 -10.58 4.56 -1.08
CA TRP A 289 -10.90 4.32 0.32
C TRP A 289 -10.93 2.83 0.64
N SER A 290 -11.68 2.03 -0.11
CA SER A 290 -11.74 0.58 0.10
C SER A 290 -10.38 -0.11 -0.09
N MET A 291 -9.59 0.31 -1.08
CA MET A 291 -8.21 -0.16 -1.27
C MET A 291 -7.32 0.24 -0.08
N SER A 292 -7.50 1.45 0.48
CA SER A 292 -6.72 1.92 1.63
C SER A 292 -7.01 1.10 2.89
N GLU A 293 -8.26 0.71 3.13
CA GLU A 293 -8.63 -0.18 4.24
C GLU A 293 -7.93 -1.55 4.13
N GLN A 294 -7.94 -2.14 2.95
CA GLN A 294 -7.26 -3.42 2.69
C GLN A 294 -5.73 -3.29 2.86
N LEU A 295 -5.12 -2.26 2.26
CA LEU A 295 -3.70 -2.00 2.35
C LEU A 295 -3.25 -1.66 3.77
N GLY A 296 -4.07 -0.94 4.55
CA GLY A 296 -3.81 -0.65 5.96
C GLY A 296 -3.60 -1.94 6.77
N ASN A 297 -4.45 -2.95 6.57
CA ASN A 297 -4.30 -4.27 7.20
C ASN A 297 -3.02 -4.99 6.73
N VAL A 298 -2.66 -4.85 5.45
CA VAL A 298 -1.39 -5.40 4.91
C VAL A 298 -0.18 -4.74 5.56
N ILE A 299 -0.19 -3.41 5.71
CA ILE A 299 0.91 -2.65 6.32
C ILE A 299 1.09 -3.02 7.80
N ILE A 300 0.03 -3.10 8.58
CA ILE A 300 0.10 -3.50 9.99
C ILE A 300 0.75 -4.90 10.14
N ARG A 301 0.49 -5.80 9.21
CA ARG A 301 1.02 -7.17 9.22
C ARG A 301 2.29 -7.35 8.39
N PHE A 302 2.81 -6.28 7.82
CA PHE A 302 3.99 -6.34 6.94
C PHE A 302 5.16 -7.11 7.55
N PRO A 303 5.57 -6.89 8.82
CA PRO A 303 6.69 -7.63 9.41
C PRO A 303 6.45 -9.15 9.45
N VAL A 304 5.24 -9.58 9.82
CA VAL A 304 4.88 -11.01 9.89
C VAL A 304 4.84 -11.62 8.49
N ARG A 305 4.30 -10.89 7.50
CA ARG A 305 4.24 -11.37 6.11
C ARG A 305 5.63 -11.51 5.49
N VAL A 306 6.55 -10.57 5.76
CA VAL A 306 7.94 -10.67 5.32
C VAL A 306 8.64 -11.87 5.98
N TYR A 307 8.45 -12.07 7.30
CA TYR A 307 8.97 -13.23 8.00
C TYR A 307 8.46 -14.55 7.37
N ASN A 308 7.16 -14.66 7.10
CA ASN A 308 6.59 -15.84 6.45
C ASN A 308 7.16 -16.05 5.04
N THR A 309 7.35 -14.98 4.26
CA THR A 309 7.99 -15.04 2.94
C THR A 309 9.42 -15.59 3.06
N ALA A 310 10.21 -15.09 4.01
CA ALA A 310 11.56 -15.57 4.26
C ALA A 310 11.58 -17.06 4.70
N ALA A 311 10.68 -17.43 5.62
CA ALA A 311 10.56 -18.81 6.11
C ALA A 311 10.14 -19.77 4.97
N ASN A 312 9.20 -19.38 4.12
CA ASN A 312 8.76 -20.18 2.98
C ASN A 312 9.91 -20.37 1.96
N LEU A 313 10.69 -19.30 1.71
CA LEU A 313 11.83 -19.35 0.81
C LEU A 313 12.89 -20.36 1.30
N VAL A 314 13.17 -20.40 2.63
CA VAL A 314 14.14 -21.33 3.22
C VAL A 314 13.60 -22.76 3.28
N THR A 315 12.30 -22.94 3.56
CA THR A 315 11.68 -24.27 3.70
C THR A 315 11.19 -24.87 2.39
N GLY A 316 11.30 -24.16 1.26
CA GLY A 316 10.82 -24.61 -0.06
C GLY A 316 9.29 -24.67 -0.17
N LYS A 317 8.55 -24.02 0.74
CA LYS A 317 7.11 -23.89 0.65
C LYS A 317 6.74 -22.82 -0.36
N GLN A 318 5.61 -23.02 -1.06
CA GLN A 318 5.10 -22.01 -2.00
C GLN A 318 4.82 -20.69 -1.29
N ARG A 319 5.12 -19.61 -1.98
CA ARG A 319 4.85 -18.26 -1.54
C ARG A 319 3.34 -17.97 -1.54
N ASP A 320 2.90 -17.19 -0.54
CA ASP A 320 1.52 -16.68 -0.50
C ASP A 320 1.27 -15.75 -1.71
N PRO A 321 0.29 -16.06 -2.59
CA PRO A 321 -0.06 -15.20 -3.72
C PRO A 321 -0.49 -13.78 -3.31
N ASN A 322 -1.04 -13.62 -2.10
CA ASN A 322 -1.45 -12.34 -1.52
C ASN A 322 -0.34 -11.70 -0.67
N GLY A 323 0.88 -12.24 -0.74
CA GLY A 323 2.04 -11.76 0.00
C GLY A 323 2.58 -10.42 -0.52
N PRO A 324 3.42 -9.73 0.27
CA PRO A 324 4.06 -8.50 -0.17
C PRO A 324 5.06 -8.80 -1.30
N MET A 325 5.19 -7.86 -2.23
CA MET A 325 6.15 -7.90 -3.32
C MET A 325 7.03 -6.66 -3.36
N SER A 326 8.19 -6.76 -3.98
CA SER A 326 9.10 -5.66 -4.20
C SER A 326 8.76 -4.88 -5.48
N ILE A 327 9.46 -3.75 -5.71
CA ILE A 327 9.40 -3.00 -6.99
C ILE A 327 9.78 -3.91 -8.17
N VAL A 328 10.72 -4.84 -7.97
CA VAL A 328 11.13 -5.81 -8.99
C VAL A 328 9.97 -6.75 -9.33
N GLY A 329 9.26 -7.26 -8.31
CA GLY A 329 8.08 -8.10 -8.50
C GLY A 329 6.95 -7.37 -9.24
N ALA A 330 6.65 -6.12 -8.87
CA ALA A 330 5.66 -5.30 -9.55
C ALA A 330 6.05 -5.04 -11.02
N SER A 331 7.31 -4.73 -11.29
CA SER A 331 7.83 -4.53 -12.66
C SER A 331 7.77 -5.82 -13.48
N ARG A 332 8.02 -6.97 -12.85
CA ARG A 332 7.88 -8.27 -13.47
C ARG A 332 6.43 -8.55 -13.89
N ILE A 333 5.46 -8.32 -12.99
CA ILE A 333 4.02 -8.46 -13.32
C ILE A 333 3.66 -7.58 -14.52
N ALA A 334 4.13 -6.35 -14.55
CA ALA A 334 3.92 -5.45 -15.69
C ALA A 334 4.52 -6.01 -17.00
N GLY A 335 5.70 -6.65 -16.93
CA GLY A 335 6.29 -7.36 -18.05
C GLY A 335 5.44 -8.54 -18.53
N GLU A 336 4.90 -9.32 -17.61
CA GLU A 336 3.98 -10.43 -17.92
C GLU A 336 2.71 -9.91 -18.60
N VAL A 337 2.08 -8.88 -18.04
CA VAL A 337 0.92 -8.20 -18.65
C VAL A 337 1.24 -7.72 -20.07
N ALA A 338 2.40 -7.09 -20.27
CA ALA A 338 2.80 -6.61 -21.60
C ALA A 338 2.96 -7.73 -22.61
N SER A 339 3.49 -8.89 -22.18
CA SER A 339 3.83 -10.03 -23.05
C SER A 339 2.67 -11.01 -23.29
N THR A 340 1.54 -10.92 -22.56
CA THR A 340 0.37 -11.78 -22.75
C THR A 340 -0.17 -11.66 -24.17
N GLY A 341 -0.35 -12.79 -24.88
CA GLY A 341 -0.72 -12.80 -26.31
C GLY A 341 -2.19 -12.43 -26.58
N ASP A 342 -3.09 -12.85 -25.70
CA ASP A 342 -4.54 -12.88 -25.96
C ASP A 342 -5.29 -11.61 -25.53
N VAL A 343 -4.57 -10.58 -25.09
CA VAL A 343 -5.14 -9.33 -24.54
C VAL A 343 -4.74 -8.15 -25.42
N ASN A 344 -5.71 -7.29 -25.75
CA ASN A 344 -5.44 -6.11 -26.57
C ASN A 344 -4.60 -5.06 -25.82
N VAL A 345 -3.98 -4.15 -26.56
CA VAL A 345 -3.04 -3.15 -26.03
C VAL A 345 -3.72 -2.21 -25.02
N SER A 346 -4.99 -1.85 -25.23
CA SER A 346 -5.73 -0.97 -24.33
C SER A 346 -5.94 -1.61 -22.95
N THR A 347 -6.27 -2.89 -22.90
CA THR A 347 -6.42 -3.66 -21.65
C THR A 347 -5.08 -3.75 -20.91
N LYS A 348 -3.99 -4.03 -21.63
CA LYS A 348 -2.63 -4.06 -21.04
C LYS A 348 -2.26 -2.72 -20.43
N ALA A 349 -2.53 -1.62 -21.16
CA ALA A 349 -2.28 -0.27 -20.65
C ALA A 349 -3.12 0.01 -19.40
N ALA A 350 -4.41 -0.32 -19.41
CA ALA A 350 -5.29 -0.16 -18.26
C ALA A 350 -4.79 -0.92 -17.03
N GLN A 351 -4.36 -2.18 -17.19
CA GLN A 351 -3.79 -2.99 -16.12
C GLN A 351 -2.48 -2.39 -15.56
N MET A 352 -1.60 -1.89 -16.44
CA MET A 352 -0.36 -1.22 -16.02
C MET A 352 -0.64 0.07 -15.25
N PHE A 353 -1.59 0.90 -15.69
CA PHE A 353 -1.99 2.11 -14.97
C PHE A 353 -2.67 1.80 -13.64
N LEU A 354 -3.49 0.76 -13.58
CA LEU A 354 -4.11 0.31 -12.32
C LEU A 354 -3.05 -0.18 -11.34
N LEU A 355 -2.08 -0.96 -11.80
CA LEU A 355 -0.95 -1.41 -10.98
C LEU A 355 -0.12 -0.22 -10.48
N LEU A 356 0.17 0.77 -11.34
CA LEU A 356 0.87 2.00 -10.96
C LEU A 356 0.10 2.79 -9.91
N GLY A 357 -1.23 2.92 -10.06
CA GLY A 357 -2.10 3.56 -9.08
C GLY A 357 -2.05 2.86 -7.72
N THR A 358 -2.10 1.53 -7.72
CA THR A 358 -2.01 0.71 -6.50
C THR A 358 -0.65 0.85 -5.82
N VAL A 359 0.44 0.86 -6.58
CA VAL A 359 1.80 1.09 -6.05
C VAL A 359 1.90 2.49 -5.42
N ASN A 360 1.39 3.53 -6.09
CA ASN A 360 1.41 4.89 -5.55
C ASN A 360 0.56 5.01 -4.27
N LEU A 361 -0.62 4.39 -4.22
CA LEU A 361 -1.43 4.34 -3.01
C LEU A 361 -0.69 3.64 -1.87
N SER A 362 -0.04 2.51 -2.15
CA SER A 362 0.77 1.77 -1.17
C SER A 362 1.92 2.62 -0.64
N LEU A 363 2.65 3.32 -1.52
CA LEU A 363 3.74 4.23 -1.13
C LEU A 363 3.24 5.37 -0.24
N ALA A 364 2.08 5.97 -0.58
CA ALA A 364 1.48 7.01 0.25
C ALA A 364 1.13 6.51 1.65
N LEU A 365 0.43 5.38 1.75
CA LEU A 365 0.00 4.81 3.03
C LEU A 365 1.19 4.34 3.87
N PHE A 366 2.21 3.75 3.24
CA PHE A 366 3.41 3.31 3.94
C PHE A 366 4.17 4.51 4.53
N ASN A 367 4.24 5.63 3.79
CA ASN A 367 4.88 6.86 4.28
C ASN A 367 4.08 7.57 5.38
N PHE A 368 2.79 7.27 5.57
CA PHE A 368 2.04 7.76 6.72
C PHE A 368 2.26 6.95 8.00
N VAL A 369 2.98 5.82 7.95
CA VAL A 369 3.30 5.05 9.16
C VAL A 369 4.13 5.92 10.11
N PRO A 370 3.74 6.05 11.40
CA PRO A 370 4.36 6.99 12.35
C PRO A 370 5.72 6.49 12.87
N LEU A 371 6.62 6.13 11.97
CA LEU A 371 7.95 5.59 12.26
C LEU A 371 9.01 6.32 11.41
N MET A 372 10.05 6.83 12.05
CA MET A 372 11.23 7.27 11.31
C MET A 372 11.97 6.04 10.72
N PRO A 373 12.54 6.13 9.49
CA PRO A 373 12.80 7.33 8.70
C PRO A 373 11.67 7.74 7.72
N LEU A 374 10.45 7.23 7.87
CA LEU A 374 9.32 7.57 7.01
C LEU A 374 8.77 8.97 7.33
N ASP A 375 8.09 9.61 6.38
CA ASP A 375 7.50 10.94 6.54
C ASP A 375 6.56 11.03 7.74
N GLY A 376 5.78 9.96 7.99
CA GLY A 376 4.88 9.82 9.15
C GLY A 376 5.59 10.02 10.49
N GLY A 377 6.85 9.60 10.61
CA GLY A 377 7.66 9.84 11.80
C GLY A 377 7.92 11.32 12.03
N HIS A 378 8.24 12.09 10.98
CA HIS A 378 8.41 13.54 11.04
C HIS A 378 7.09 14.27 11.29
N ILE A 379 5.98 13.80 10.71
CA ILE A 379 4.63 14.33 10.97
C ILE A 379 4.29 14.20 12.46
N VAL A 380 4.47 13.01 13.02
CA VAL A 380 4.21 12.78 14.46
C VAL A 380 5.15 13.60 15.34
N GLY A 381 6.39 13.74 14.96
CA GLY A 381 7.35 14.63 15.65
C GLY A 381 6.89 16.10 15.70
N ALA A 382 6.39 16.61 14.57
CA ALA A 382 5.86 17.98 14.50
C ALA A 382 4.56 18.15 15.30
N LEU A 383 3.66 17.15 15.28
CA LEU A 383 2.43 17.14 16.09
C LEU A 383 2.75 17.07 17.58
N TYR A 384 3.70 16.22 17.99
CA TYR A 384 4.16 16.13 19.38
C TYR A 384 4.70 17.47 19.87
N GLU A 385 5.52 18.17 19.05
CA GLU A 385 5.99 19.51 19.38
C GLU A 385 4.83 20.49 19.59
N ALA A 386 3.83 20.46 18.70
CA ALA A 386 2.65 21.33 18.79
C ALA A 386 1.85 21.07 20.08
N VAL A 387 1.59 19.81 20.41
CA VAL A 387 0.87 19.42 21.61
C VAL A 387 1.64 19.83 22.87
N LYS A 388 2.95 19.59 22.90
CA LYS A 388 3.81 19.97 24.04
C LYS A 388 3.81 21.47 24.28
N ARG A 389 3.90 22.29 23.22
CA ARG A 389 3.83 23.76 23.31
C ARG A 389 2.44 24.25 23.70
N TRP A 390 1.38 23.59 23.20
CA TRP A 390 0.01 23.92 23.58
C TRP A 390 -0.23 23.65 25.07
N LEU A 391 0.19 22.49 25.59
CA LEU A 391 0.10 22.15 26.99
C LEU A 391 0.89 23.13 27.88
N ALA A 392 2.11 23.50 27.47
CA ALA A 392 2.90 24.48 28.24
C ALA A 392 2.16 25.82 28.35
N ARG A 393 1.52 26.29 27.28
CA ARG A 393 0.71 27.53 27.30
C ARG A 393 -0.51 27.40 28.22
N VAL A 394 -1.25 26.27 28.15
CA VAL A 394 -2.43 26.04 28.98
C VAL A 394 -2.07 26.02 30.48
N PHE A 395 -0.91 25.45 30.82
CA PHE A 395 -0.45 25.36 32.22
C PHE A 395 0.45 26.51 32.66
N GLY A 396 0.56 27.60 31.87
CA GLY A 396 1.36 28.76 32.21
C GLY A 396 2.87 28.47 32.35
N ARG A 397 3.38 27.41 31.69
CA ARG A 397 4.80 27.03 31.73
C ARG A 397 5.56 27.72 30.59
N PRO A 398 6.87 27.94 30.75
CA PRO A 398 7.73 28.51 29.67
C PRO A 398 7.69 27.57 28.46
N ASP A 399 7.94 28.14 27.24
CA ASP A 399 7.99 27.38 26.00
C ASP A 399 9.03 26.24 26.14
N PRO A 400 8.62 24.97 25.94
CA PRO A 400 9.52 23.83 26.08
C PRO A 400 10.51 23.69 24.92
N GLY A 401 10.54 24.65 23.99
CA GLY A 401 11.40 24.61 22.80
C GLY A 401 10.99 23.59 21.76
N HIS A 402 11.88 23.38 20.78
CA HIS A 402 11.66 22.42 19.69
C HIS A 402 11.75 20.97 20.18
N ALA A 403 10.98 20.08 19.56
CA ALA A 403 11.09 18.65 19.85
C ALA A 403 12.42 18.11 19.31
N ASP A 404 13.19 17.45 20.16
CA ASP A 404 14.48 16.87 19.81
C ASP A 404 14.29 15.55 19.02
N THR A 405 14.08 15.67 17.72
CA THR A 405 13.89 14.55 16.80
C THR A 405 15.17 13.72 16.62
N ALA A 406 16.35 14.27 16.92
CA ALA A 406 17.61 13.52 16.85
C ALA A 406 17.65 12.34 17.84
N LYS A 407 16.90 12.42 18.95
CA LYS A 407 16.75 11.28 19.88
C LYS A 407 16.06 10.07 19.28
N MET A 408 15.31 10.26 18.21
CA MET A 408 14.64 9.17 17.49
C MET A 408 15.53 8.50 16.43
N LEU A 409 16.74 9.05 16.16
CA LEU A 409 17.66 8.51 15.16
C LEU A 409 18.05 7.04 15.40
N PRO A 410 18.36 6.59 16.62
CA PRO A 410 18.65 5.17 16.84
C PRO A 410 17.49 4.26 16.44
N VAL A 411 16.26 4.68 16.74
CA VAL A 411 15.04 3.97 16.31
C VAL A 411 14.92 4.02 14.78
N ALA A 412 15.18 5.17 14.17
CA ALA A 412 15.16 5.34 12.72
C ALA A 412 16.16 4.40 12.00
N TYR A 413 17.37 4.23 12.55
CA TYR A 413 18.34 3.29 11.99
C TYR A 413 17.88 1.83 12.10
N VAL A 414 17.31 1.42 13.25
CA VAL A 414 16.77 0.07 13.42
C VAL A 414 15.62 -0.16 12.44
N VAL A 415 14.67 0.76 12.38
CA VAL A 415 13.52 0.66 11.46
C VAL A 415 13.99 0.67 10.00
N GLY A 416 14.93 1.56 9.65
CA GLY A 416 15.51 1.62 8.32
C GLY A 416 16.24 0.33 7.92
N ALA A 417 16.99 -0.28 8.85
CA ALA A 417 17.63 -1.58 8.64
C ALA A 417 16.58 -2.69 8.42
N VAL A 418 15.52 -2.73 9.23
CA VAL A 418 14.42 -3.69 9.08
C VAL A 418 13.74 -3.53 7.73
N ILE A 419 13.42 -2.30 7.31
CA ILE A 419 12.83 -2.01 5.99
C ILE A 419 13.78 -2.44 4.86
N GLY A 420 15.07 -2.11 4.97
CA GLY A 420 16.07 -2.46 3.97
C GLY A 420 16.25 -3.98 3.83
N ILE A 421 16.36 -4.71 4.95
CA ILE A 421 16.44 -6.17 4.97
C ILE A 421 15.15 -6.79 4.42
N SER A 422 13.98 -6.26 4.81
CA SER A 422 12.69 -6.70 4.26
C SER A 422 12.62 -6.51 2.76
N GLY A 423 13.04 -5.35 2.26
CA GLY A 423 13.12 -5.08 0.82
C GLY A 423 14.01 -6.07 0.09
N LEU A 424 15.20 -6.38 0.65
CA LEU A 424 16.12 -7.36 0.07
C LEU A 424 15.51 -8.77 0.04
N ILE A 425 14.87 -9.20 1.13
CA ILE A 425 14.16 -10.50 1.19
C ILE A 425 13.09 -10.57 0.10
N LEU A 426 12.29 -9.51 -0.06
CA LEU A 426 11.24 -9.48 -1.08
C LEU A 426 11.81 -9.50 -2.50
N VAL A 427 12.91 -8.77 -2.77
CA VAL A 427 13.58 -8.82 -4.08
C VAL A 427 14.08 -10.23 -4.38
N VAL A 428 14.73 -10.90 -3.41
CA VAL A 428 15.22 -12.28 -3.56
C VAL A 428 14.03 -13.23 -3.78
N ALA A 429 12.94 -13.07 -3.02
CA ALA A 429 11.74 -13.89 -3.18
C ALA A 429 11.08 -13.69 -4.55
N ASP A 430 11.01 -12.44 -5.05
CA ASP A 430 10.43 -12.13 -6.37
C ASP A 430 11.25 -12.70 -7.53
N VAL A 431 12.56 -12.94 -7.32
CA VAL A 431 13.45 -13.57 -8.31
C VAL A 431 13.39 -15.10 -8.26
N ILE A 432 13.41 -15.69 -7.04
CA ILE A 432 13.51 -17.16 -6.86
C ILE A 432 12.13 -17.83 -6.94
N ASP A 433 11.14 -17.31 -6.20
CA ASP A 433 9.78 -17.84 -6.14
C ASP A 433 8.76 -16.73 -6.38
N PRO A 434 8.62 -16.31 -7.64
CA PRO A 434 7.77 -15.18 -7.99
C PRO A 434 6.28 -15.47 -7.84
N ILE A 435 5.52 -14.49 -7.37
CA ILE A 435 4.06 -14.53 -7.38
C ILE A 435 3.57 -14.58 -8.84
N LYS A 436 2.76 -15.59 -9.16
CA LYS A 436 2.10 -15.74 -10.46
C LYS A 436 0.70 -15.14 -10.35
N PRO A 437 0.39 -14.04 -11.05
CA PRO A 437 -0.91 -13.39 -10.96
C PRO A 437 -2.03 -14.12 -11.72
N PHE A 438 -1.66 -15.13 -12.56
CA PHE A 438 -2.58 -15.89 -13.42
C PHE A 438 -2.28 -17.38 -13.39
#